data_e162aa2cdc5d7723ea574ac1a9cf20b8
#
_entry.id   e162aa2cdc5d7723ea574ac1a9cf20b8
#
_cell.length_a   1.000
_cell.length_b   1.000
_cell.length_c   1.000
_cell.angle_alpha   90.00
_cell.angle_beta   90.00
_cell.angle_gamma   90.00
#
_symmetry.space_group_name_H-M   'P 1'
#
loop_
_entity.id
_entity.type
_entity.pdbx_description
1 polymer ?
#
loop_
_entity_poly.entity_id
_entity_poly.type
_entity_poly.pdbx_seq_one_letter_code
_entity_poly.pdbx_strand_id
1 'polypeptide(L)'
;MAGETSLFRGRPSELIGRRVAGYLIESEVGRGGMAVVYRARDLRLDRTVALKLLAPELARNDTFRRRFTHESQVAAAIDHPHIVPVFEAGETDGVLYIAMRYVPGSDLRHLLDLRGPLPLADTVRISAQVASALDAAHEHGLVHRDVKPGNILIAAGTDSDHPEHVYLTDFGLTKKSLSLTGFTSVGQFVGTLDYVAPEQISGRPVDGRCDVYGLACVVHEVLTGRPPFQREDDMALLWAHQYDDPPPPSGARPGLPSAVDTVFARALAKSPDARYDTCLDFVAALRATGTPAPVATPPASPVPQATVKPTPVPTPASPPAASGPDRPAPTVPAPPRWADPVFRP
;
A
#
# COMPACT_ATOMS: atom_id res chain seq x y z
N MET A 1 3.08 -27.38 -40.64
CA MET A 1 3.62 -27.85 -39.32
C MET A 1 4.65 -26.84 -38.91
N ALA A 2 4.23 -25.79 -38.21
CA ALA A 2 5.10 -24.75 -37.64
C ALA A 2 5.47 -25.20 -36.22
N GLY A 3 6.78 -25.26 -35.98
CA GLY A 3 7.31 -25.74 -34.70
C GLY A 3 6.86 -24.90 -33.55
N GLU A 4 6.23 -25.52 -32.57
CA GLU A 4 5.97 -24.96 -31.23
C GLU A 4 7.32 -24.64 -30.58
N THR A 5 7.76 -23.41 -30.77
CA THR A 5 8.91 -22.87 -30.03
C THR A 5 8.40 -22.42 -28.66
N SER A 6 8.42 -23.33 -27.69
CA SER A 6 8.11 -23.00 -26.29
C SER A 6 8.99 -21.84 -25.82
N LEU A 7 8.39 -20.69 -25.57
CA LEU A 7 9.06 -19.45 -25.13
C LEU A 7 9.92 -19.64 -23.86
N PHE A 8 9.72 -20.72 -23.10
CA PHE A 8 10.38 -20.95 -21.81
C PHE A 8 11.36 -22.15 -21.79
N ARG A 9 11.66 -22.79 -22.94
CA ARG A 9 12.69 -23.85 -23.00
C ARG A 9 14.12 -23.29 -22.94
N GLY A 10 14.29 -21.96 -23.15
CA GLY A 10 15.55 -21.26 -23.05
C GLY A 10 15.74 -20.53 -21.70
N ARG A 11 16.96 -20.06 -21.46
CA ARG A 11 17.21 -19.15 -20.34
C ARG A 11 16.43 -17.87 -20.57
N PRO A 12 15.89 -17.20 -19.51
CA PRO A 12 15.07 -15.97 -19.67
C PRO A 12 15.76 -14.82 -20.39
N SER A 13 17.10 -14.76 -20.36
CA SER A 13 17.91 -13.85 -21.19
C SER A 13 17.70 -14.05 -22.70
N GLU A 14 17.19 -15.22 -23.13
CA GLU A 14 16.92 -15.53 -24.55
C GLU A 14 15.65 -14.82 -25.07
N LEU A 15 14.83 -14.23 -24.20
CA LEU A 15 13.66 -13.45 -24.60
C LEU A 15 13.99 -11.98 -24.92
N ILE A 16 15.15 -11.46 -24.51
CA ILE A 16 15.58 -10.09 -24.82
C ILE A 16 15.71 -9.94 -26.34
N GLY A 17 15.10 -8.89 -26.90
CA GLY A 17 15.00 -8.64 -28.33
C GLY A 17 13.88 -9.40 -29.05
N ARG A 18 13.14 -10.30 -28.36
CA ARG A 18 11.99 -11.01 -28.94
C ARG A 18 10.68 -10.26 -28.71
N ARG A 19 9.69 -10.58 -29.54
CA ARG A 19 8.32 -10.08 -29.38
C ARG A 19 7.46 -11.13 -28.69
N VAL A 20 6.72 -10.69 -27.67
CA VAL A 20 5.75 -11.51 -26.94
C VAL A 20 4.46 -10.70 -26.83
N ALA A 21 3.34 -11.23 -27.31
CA ALA A 21 2.01 -10.59 -27.27
C ALA A 21 1.99 -9.12 -27.81
N GLY A 22 2.87 -8.79 -28.79
CA GLY A 22 2.95 -7.43 -29.33
C GLY A 22 3.91 -6.49 -28.59
N TYR A 23 4.58 -6.99 -27.56
CA TYR A 23 5.59 -6.25 -26.79
C TYR A 23 6.99 -6.71 -27.15
N LEU A 24 7.91 -5.77 -27.40
CA LEU A 24 9.34 -6.04 -27.61
C LEU A 24 10.04 -6.05 -26.27
N ILE A 25 10.62 -7.17 -25.87
CA ILE A 25 11.35 -7.31 -24.61
C ILE A 25 12.70 -6.61 -24.69
N GLU A 26 12.95 -5.63 -23.80
CA GLU A 26 14.17 -4.83 -23.77
C GLU A 26 15.18 -5.34 -22.73
N SER A 27 14.70 -5.58 -21.50
CA SER A 27 15.55 -6.08 -20.40
C SER A 27 14.74 -6.79 -19.33
N GLU A 28 15.37 -7.62 -18.53
CA GLU A 28 14.79 -8.19 -17.32
C GLU A 28 14.82 -7.13 -16.20
N VAL A 29 13.71 -6.98 -15.47
CA VAL A 29 13.58 -6.07 -14.32
C VAL A 29 13.62 -6.84 -13.01
N GLY A 30 12.97 -8.00 -12.97
CA GLY A 30 12.91 -8.82 -11.76
C GLY A 30 12.45 -10.25 -12.06
N ARG A 31 12.83 -11.16 -11.16
CA ARG A 31 12.51 -12.57 -11.24
C ARG A 31 12.01 -13.10 -9.91
N GLY A 32 10.85 -13.76 -9.96
CA GLY A 32 10.29 -14.51 -8.84
C GLY A 32 10.12 -15.99 -9.19
N GLY A 33 9.72 -16.79 -8.22
CA GLY A 33 9.55 -18.22 -8.43
C GLY A 33 8.44 -18.61 -9.44
N MET A 34 7.46 -17.74 -9.69
CA MET A 34 6.31 -18.02 -10.55
C MET A 34 6.20 -17.07 -11.74
N ALA A 35 7.07 -16.07 -11.86
CA ALA A 35 7.01 -15.08 -12.94
C ALA A 35 8.34 -14.38 -13.14
N VAL A 36 8.51 -13.83 -14.34
CA VAL A 36 9.60 -12.90 -14.67
C VAL A 36 8.98 -11.60 -15.17
N VAL A 37 9.49 -10.48 -14.70
CA VAL A 37 9.07 -9.15 -15.12
C VAL A 37 10.13 -8.56 -16.03
N TYR A 38 9.71 -8.09 -17.19
CA TYR A 38 10.57 -7.45 -18.17
C TYR A 38 10.16 -6.00 -18.37
N ARG A 39 11.12 -5.15 -18.60
CA ARG A 39 10.89 -3.89 -19.29
C ARG A 39 10.68 -4.21 -20.75
N ALA A 40 9.58 -3.74 -21.32
CA ALA A 40 9.23 -4.00 -22.72
C ALA A 40 8.64 -2.75 -23.38
N ARG A 41 8.68 -2.72 -24.70
CA ARG A 41 8.09 -1.66 -25.52
C ARG A 41 6.80 -2.17 -26.16
N ASP A 42 5.68 -1.52 -25.86
CA ASP A 42 4.43 -1.70 -26.58
C ASP A 42 4.58 -1.15 -27.99
N LEU A 43 4.61 -2.06 -28.97
CA LEU A 43 4.86 -1.67 -30.38
C LEU A 43 3.66 -0.98 -31.04
N ARG A 44 2.46 -1.04 -30.46
CA ARG A 44 1.24 -0.41 -30.96
C ARG A 44 1.15 1.07 -30.55
N LEU A 45 1.53 1.35 -29.29
CA LEU A 45 1.39 2.66 -28.66
C LEU A 45 2.74 3.36 -28.44
N ASP A 46 3.84 2.73 -28.82
CA ASP A 46 5.21 3.22 -28.70
C ASP A 46 5.58 3.69 -27.28
N ARG A 47 5.20 2.91 -26.26
CA ARG A 47 5.43 3.23 -24.85
C ARG A 47 6.16 2.11 -24.13
N THR A 48 6.90 2.47 -23.07
CA THR A 48 7.53 1.50 -22.17
C THR A 48 6.49 0.93 -21.18
N VAL A 49 6.50 -0.39 -21.01
CA VAL A 49 5.65 -1.14 -20.06
C VAL A 49 6.48 -2.09 -19.23
N ALA A 50 5.95 -2.51 -18.09
CA ALA A 50 6.40 -3.69 -17.37
C ALA A 50 5.56 -4.88 -17.89
N LEU A 51 6.22 -5.88 -18.46
CA LEU A 51 5.60 -7.11 -18.97
C LEU A 51 5.94 -8.26 -18.02
N LYS A 52 4.95 -8.71 -17.27
CA LYS A 52 5.07 -9.86 -16.37
C LYS A 52 4.65 -11.12 -17.12
N LEU A 53 5.55 -12.09 -17.25
CA LEU A 53 5.30 -13.39 -17.84
C LEU A 53 5.25 -14.44 -16.73
N LEU A 54 4.18 -15.21 -16.67
CA LEU A 54 3.98 -16.25 -15.67
C LEU A 54 4.60 -17.57 -16.13
N ALA A 55 5.00 -18.39 -15.16
CA ALA A 55 5.52 -19.73 -15.45
C ALA A 55 4.51 -20.56 -16.25
N PRO A 56 4.93 -21.27 -17.32
CA PRO A 56 4.02 -21.99 -18.23
C PRO A 56 3.19 -23.07 -17.53
N GLU A 57 3.70 -23.61 -16.42
CA GLU A 57 3.02 -24.62 -15.61
C GLU A 57 1.70 -24.09 -15.06
N LEU A 58 1.62 -22.77 -14.78
CA LEU A 58 0.42 -22.11 -14.28
C LEU A 58 -0.66 -22.03 -15.36
N ALA A 59 -0.28 -21.82 -16.61
CA ALA A 59 -1.21 -21.77 -17.74
C ALA A 59 -1.89 -23.14 -18.03
N ARG A 60 -1.30 -24.25 -17.59
CA ARG A 60 -1.87 -25.60 -17.74
C ARG A 60 -3.02 -25.89 -16.77
N ASN A 61 -3.19 -25.07 -15.72
CA ASN A 61 -4.23 -25.24 -14.72
C ASN A 61 -5.43 -24.35 -15.05
N ASP A 62 -6.54 -24.93 -15.51
CA ASP A 62 -7.75 -24.21 -15.89
C ASP A 62 -8.39 -23.40 -14.75
N THR A 63 -8.27 -23.88 -13.52
CA THR A 63 -8.75 -23.13 -12.35
C THR A 63 -7.90 -21.89 -12.12
N PHE A 64 -6.58 -22.01 -12.29
CA PHE A 64 -5.67 -20.88 -12.21
C PHE A 64 -5.94 -19.87 -13.33
N ARG A 65 -6.10 -20.32 -14.58
CA ARG A 65 -6.38 -19.45 -15.74
C ARG A 65 -7.66 -18.62 -15.54
N ARG A 66 -8.75 -19.26 -15.10
CA ARG A 66 -10.02 -18.55 -14.83
C ARG A 66 -9.88 -17.49 -13.74
N ARG A 67 -9.16 -17.81 -12.66
CA ARG A 67 -8.88 -16.85 -11.58
C ARG A 67 -8.00 -15.71 -12.07
N PHE A 68 -6.92 -16.02 -12.76
CA PHE A 68 -6.02 -15.05 -13.35
C PHE A 68 -6.78 -14.04 -14.22
N THR A 69 -7.64 -14.52 -15.12
CA THR A 69 -8.45 -13.65 -15.98
C THR A 69 -9.37 -12.76 -15.16
N HIS A 70 -10.09 -13.32 -14.19
CA HIS A 70 -11.03 -12.58 -13.35
C HIS A 70 -10.31 -11.53 -12.49
N GLU A 71 -9.29 -11.92 -11.76
CA GLU A 71 -8.54 -11.02 -10.86
C GLU A 71 -7.81 -9.93 -11.66
N SER A 72 -7.29 -10.25 -12.86
CA SER A 72 -6.71 -9.24 -13.76
C SER A 72 -7.74 -8.24 -14.27
N GLN A 73 -8.97 -8.66 -14.56
CA GLN A 73 -10.06 -7.77 -14.95
C GLN A 73 -10.44 -6.82 -13.81
N VAL A 74 -10.55 -7.35 -12.59
CA VAL A 74 -10.83 -6.50 -11.41
C VAL A 74 -9.69 -5.50 -11.19
N ALA A 75 -8.44 -5.96 -11.22
CA ALA A 75 -7.28 -5.08 -11.04
C ALA A 75 -7.19 -3.99 -12.12
N ALA A 76 -7.53 -4.31 -13.38
CA ALA A 76 -7.54 -3.36 -14.49
C ALA A 76 -8.66 -2.30 -14.38
N ALA A 77 -9.73 -2.60 -13.65
CA ALA A 77 -10.85 -1.68 -13.44
C ALA A 77 -10.62 -0.68 -12.30
N ILE A 78 -9.59 -0.90 -11.47
CA ILE A 78 -9.29 0.00 -10.35
C ILE A 78 -8.45 1.18 -10.85
N ASP A 79 -9.02 2.38 -10.79
CA ASP A 79 -8.30 3.64 -11.07
C ASP A 79 -7.93 4.30 -9.74
N HIS A 80 -6.65 4.18 -9.36
CA HIS A 80 -6.15 4.72 -8.10
C HIS A 80 -4.70 5.21 -8.26
N PRO A 81 -4.33 6.41 -7.71
CA PRO A 81 -3.00 7.00 -7.90
C PRO A 81 -1.85 6.11 -7.40
N HIS A 82 -2.10 5.27 -6.40
CA HIS A 82 -1.09 4.42 -5.76
C HIS A 82 -1.21 2.93 -6.14
N ILE A 83 -1.96 2.58 -7.18
CA ILE A 83 -1.98 1.24 -7.78
C ILE A 83 -1.32 1.30 -9.16
N VAL A 84 -0.45 0.34 -9.46
CA VAL A 84 0.14 0.24 -10.80
C VAL A 84 -0.98 -0.09 -11.80
N PRO A 85 -1.27 0.77 -12.79
CA PRO A 85 -2.30 0.50 -13.79
C PRO A 85 -1.96 -0.73 -14.63
N VAL A 86 -2.91 -1.66 -14.74
CA VAL A 86 -2.86 -2.80 -15.66
C VAL A 86 -3.43 -2.35 -17.01
N PHE A 87 -2.67 -2.55 -18.09
CA PHE A 87 -3.08 -2.17 -19.43
C PHE A 87 -3.70 -3.33 -20.21
N GLU A 88 -3.17 -4.52 -20.01
CA GLU A 88 -3.60 -5.73 -20.71
C GLU A 88 -3.21 -6.97 -19.90
N ALA A 89 -4.06 -7.97 -19.91
CA ALA A 89 -3.73 -9.30 -19.43
C ALA A 89 -4.25 -10.34 -20.43
N GLY A 90 -3.48 -11.39 -20.67
CA GLY A 90 -3.86 -12.38 -21.66
C GLY A 90 -2.97 -13.62 -21.65
N GLU A 91 -3.12 -14.39 -22.71
CA GLU A 91 -2.32 -15.58 -22.96
C GLU A 91 -1.77 -15.54 -24.40
N THR A 92 -0.52 -15.89 -24.57
CA THR A 92 0.13 -16.08 -25.88
C THR A 92 1.06 -17.27 -25.80
N ASP A 93 1.00 -18.15 -26.82
CA ASP A 93 1.83 -19.37 -26.91
C ASP A 93 1.85 -20.21 -25.62
N GLY A 94 0.70 -20.30 -24.93
CA GLY A 94 0.57 -21.05 -23.67
C GLY A 94 1.23 -20.38 -22.47
N VAL A 95 1.50 -19.07 -22.54
CA VAL A 95 2.08 -18.26 -21.47
C VAL A 95 1.11 -17.16 -21.09
N LEU A 96 0.77 -17.07 -19.81
CA LEU A 96 -0.03 -15.97 -19.25
C LEU A 96 0.86 -14.74 -19.07
N TYR A 97 0.35 -13.57 -19.43
CA TYR A 97 1.07 -12.32 -19.28
C TYR A 97 0.18 -11.20 -18.74
N ILE A 98 0.83 -10.20 -18.11
CA ILE A 98 0.24 -8.93 -17.72
C ILE A 98 1.16 -7.82 -18.20
N ALA A 99 0.61 -6.87 -18.96
CA ALA A 99 1.27 -5.63 -19.31
C ALA A 99 0.73 -4.52 -18.43
N MET A 100 1.61 -3.82 -17.73
CA MET A 100 1.26 -2.77 -16.77
C MET A 100 2.20 -1.58 -16.90
N ARG A 101 1.89 -0.47 -16.22
CA ARG A 101 2.77 0.70 -16.20
C ARG A 101 4.17 0.30 -15.72
N TYR A 102 5.19 0.69 -16.50
CA TYR A 102 6.56 0.68 -16.02
C TYR A 102 6.77 1.87 -15.07
N VAL A 103 7.13 1.61 -13.83
CA VAL A 103 7.44 2.62 -12.83
C VAL A 103 8.96 2.75 -12.75
N PRO A 104 9.55 3.87 -13.20
CA PRO A 104 10.97 4.11 -13.01
C PRO A 104 11.24 4.38 -11.53
N GLY A 105 12.27 3.74 -10.98
CA GLY A 105 12.61 3.84 -9.55
C GLY A 105 13.09 2.50 -8.99
N SER A 106 12.86 2.28 -7.72
CA SER A 106 13.17 1.05 -7.02
C SER A 106 11.97 0.57 -6.20
N ASP A 107 12.05 -0.62 -5.65
CA ASP A 107 11.09 -1.07 -4.65
C ASP A 107 11.55 -0.69 -3.22
N LEU A 108 10.64 -0.84 -2.27
CA LEU A 108 10.89 -0.51 -0.86
C LEU A 108 11.97 -1.41 -0.24
N ARG A 109 12.15 -2.66 -0.72
CA ARG A 109 13.24 -3.56 -0.29
C ARG A 109 14.58 -2.91 -0.60
N HIS A 110 14.78 -2.52 -1.86
CA HIS A 110 16.01 -1.86 -2.28
C HIS A 110 16.27 -0.54 -1.52
N LEU A 111 15.21 0.23 -1.25
CA LEU A 111 15.32 1.44 -0.43
C LEU A 111 15.81 1.13 0.99
N LEU A 112 15.27 0.07 1.63
CA LEU A 112 15.69 -0.36 2.97
C LEU A 112 17.11 -0.89 2.99
N ASP A 113 17.52 -1.64 1.96
CA ASP A 113 18.89 -2.16 1.84
C ASP A 113 19.92 -1.02 1.71
N LEU A 114 19.55 0.09 1.04
CA LEU A 114 20.40 1.25 0.87
C LEU A 114 20.44 2.20 2.08
N ARG A 115 19.27 2.44 2.71
CA ARG A 115 19.12 3.50 3.74
C ARG A 115 18.99 2.96 5.16
N GLY A 116 18.71 1.67 5.30
CA GLY A 116 18.32 1.10 6.59
C GLY A 116 16.93 1.58 7.05
N PRO A 117 16.63 1.48 8.35
CA PRO A 117 15.34 1.85 8.93
C PRO A 117 15.01 3.32 8.71
N LEU A 118 13.74 3.60 8.33
CA LEU A 118 13.29 4.96 8.05
C LEU A 118 12.73 5.66 9.31
N PRO A 119 12.76 7.01 9.37
CA PRO A 119 12.07 7.79 10.39
C PRO A 119 10.56 7.50 10.42
N LEU A 120 9.93 7.65 11.60
CA LEU A 120 8.49 7.40 11.77
C LEU A 120 7.64 8.25 10.80
N ALA A 121 8.01 9.52 10.60
CA ALA A 121 7.27 10.42 9.70
C ALA A 121 7.31 9.92 8.23
N ASP A 122 8.48 9.49 7.74
CA ASP A 122 8.64 8.95 6.39
C ASP A 122 7.90 7.62 6.26
N THR A 123 7.99 6.76 7.29
CA THR A 123 7.27 5.49 7.33
C THR A 123 5.77 5.69 7.24
N VAL A 124 5.20 6.63 8.00
CA VAL A 124 3.77 6.97 7.96
C VAL A 124 3.37 7.52 6.59
N ARG A 125 4.20 8.38 5.96
CA ARG A 125 3.91 8.96 4.65
C ARG A 125 3.87 7.90 3.54
N ILE A 126 4.84 6.99 3.51
CA ILE A 126 4.89 5.88 2.57
C ILE A 126 3.73 4.90 2.82
N SER A 127 3.53 4.50 4.08
CA SER A 127 2.50 3.54 4.45
C SER A 127 1.09 4.06 4.18
N ALA A 128 0.84 5.37 4.29
CA ALA A 128 -0.46 5.96 3.98
C ALA A 128 -0.84 5.80 2.49
N GLN A 129 0.13 5.92 1.58
CA GLN A 129 -0.09 5.70 0.16
C GLN A 129 -0.40 4.23 -0.13
N VAL A 130 0.34 3.30 0.50
CA VAL A 130 0.08 1.85 0.39
C VAL A 130 -1.29 1.49 0.97
N ALA A 131 -1.63 2.01 2.15
CA ALA A 131 -2.91 1.76 2.81
C ALA A 131 -4.09 2.23 1.95
N SER A 132 -3.99 3.44 1.37
CA SER A 132 -5.00 3.95 0.44
C SER A 132 -5.20 3.04 -0.78
N ALA A 133 -4.11 2.50 -1.34
CA ALA A 133 -4.16 1.55 -2.45
C ALA A 133 -4.84 0.23 -2.05
N LEU A 134 -4.50 -0.31 -0.88
CA LEU A 134 -5.07 -1.55 -0.37
C LEU A 134 -6.58 -1.41 -0.11
N ASP A 135 -6.98 -0.36 0.59
CA ASP A 135 -8.38 -0.14 0.92
C ASP A 135 -9.24 0.11 -0.34
N ALA A 136 -8.71 0.84 -1.34
CA ALA A 136 -9.36 1.00 -2.64
C ALA A 136 -9.55 -0.35 -3.37
N ALA A 137 -8.60 -1.27 -3.28
CA ALA A 137 -8.75 -2.61 -3.84
C ALA A 137 -9.79 -3.45 -3.07
N HIS A 138 -9.82 -3.33 -1.74
CA HIS A 138 -10.80 -4.02 -0.88
C HIS A 138 -12.23 -3.59 -1.20
N GLU A 139 -12.49 -2.32 -1.49
CA GLU A 139 -13.80 -1.81 -1.94
C GLU A 139 -14.29 -2.50 -3.24
N HIS A 140 -13.35 -2.95 -4.08
CA HIS A 140 -13.64 -3.73 -5.29
C HIS A 140 -13.63 -5.26 -5.06
N GLY A 141 -13.57 -5.71 -3.80
CA GLY A 141 -13.50 -7.13 -3.43
C GLY A 141 -12.16 -7.81 -3.77
N LEU A 142 -11.12 -7.03 -4.09
CA LEU A 142 -9.80 -7.55 -4.40
C LEU A 142 -8.87 -7.42 -3.16
N VAL A 143 -8.48 -8.56 -2.60
CA VAL A 143 -7.54 -8.65 -1.48
C VAL A 143 -6.14 -8.94 -2.03
N HIS A 144 -5.12 -8.19 -1.59
CA HIS A 144 -3.77 -8.27 -2.13
C HIS A 144 -3.04 -9.58 -1.76
N ARG A 145 -3.08 -10.00 -0.49
CA ARG A 145 -2.54 -11.27 0.03
C ARG A 145 -1.02 -11.47 -0.06
N ASP A 146 -0.28 -10.52 -0.60
CA ASP A 146 1.18 -10.56 -0.76
C ASP A 146 1.81 -9.19 -0.53
N VAL A 147 1.35 -8.48 0.52
CA VAL A 147 1.92 -7.19 0.91
C VAL A 147 3.33 -7.41 1.44
N LYS A 148 4.34 -6.91 0.71
CA LYS A 148 5.77 -7.02 1.06
C LYS A 148 6.55 -5.88 0.44
N PRO A 149 7.77 -5.56 0.92
CA PRO A 149 8.56 -4.44 0.40
C PRO A 149 8.84 -4.50 -1.11
N GLY A 150 9.06 -5.71 -1.67
CA GLY A 150 9.31 -5.87 -3.11
C GLY A 150 8.10 -5.58 -4.02
N ASN A 151 6.88 -5.53 -3.46
CA ASN A 151 5.66 -5.18 -4.19
C ASN A 151 5.25 -3.70 -4.01
N ILE A 152 6.07 -2.90 -3.32
CA ILE A 152 5.86 -1.47 -3.07
C ILE A 152 6.93 -0.70 -3.84
N LEU A 153 6.55 -0.11 -4.96
CA LEU A 153 7.47 0.62 -5.83
C LEU A 153 7.54 2.09 -5.40
N ILE A 154 8.75 2.62 -5.36
CA ILE A 154 9.06 3.99 -4.95
C ILE A 154 9.57 4.75 -6.18
N ALA A 155 8.79 5.69 -6.68
CA ALA A 155 9.19 6.64 -7.72
C ALA A 155 9.53 7.99 -7.10
N ALA A 156 10.24 8.83 -7.86
CA ALA A 156 10.45 10.23 -7.46
C ALA A 156 9.11 10.94 -7.35
N GLY A 157 8.95 11.74 -6.31
CA GLY A 157 7.76 12.55 -6.09
C GLY A 157 7.73 13.80 -6.95
N THR A 158 6.77 14.66 -6.68
CA THR A 158 6.51 15.88 -7.46
C THR A 158 7.18 17.11 -6.87
N ASP A 159 7.39 17.15 -5.56
CA ASP A 159 7.91 18.31 -4.84
C ASP A 159 8.54 17.92 -3.48
N SER A 160 8.96 18.92 -2.68
CA SER A 160 9.59 18.71 -1.37
C SER A 160 8.65 18.12 -0.32
N ASP A 161 7.35 18.37 -0.44
CA ASP A 161 6.34 17.88 0.50
C ASP A 161 5.90 16.45 0.13
N HIS A 162 6.08 16.09 -1.15
CA HIS A 162 5.83 14.77 -1.72
C HIS A 162 7.10 14.23 -2.39
N PRO A 163 8.14 13.90 -1.59
CA PRO A 163 9.46 13.54 -2.12
C PRO A 163 9.47 12.17 -2.82
N GLU A 164 8.48 11.32 -2.57
CA GLU A 164 8.26 10.04 -3.26
C GLU A 164 6.81 9.85 -3.63
N HIS A 165 6.58 9.13 -4.73
CA HIS A 165 5.28 8.59 -5.12
C HIS A 165 5.34 7.07 -5.05
N VAL A 166 4.43 6.49 -4.27
CA VAL A 166 4.40 5.05 -4.00
C VAL A 166 3.35 4.38 -4.88
N TYR A 167 3.71 3.24 -5.48
CA TYR A 167 2.80 2.37 -6.21
C TYR A 167 2.79 0.97 -5.62
N LEU A 168 1.61 0.42 -5.38
CA LEU A 168 1.41 -0.98 -5.05
C LEU A 168 1.25 -1.78 -6.35
N THR A 169 1.96 -2.90 -6.46
CA THR A 169 1.92 -3.81 -7.62
C THR A 169 1.68 -5.25 -7.17
N ASP A 170 1.40 -6.12 -8.14
CA ASP A 170 1.34 -7.57 -7.90
C ASP A 170 0.23 -8.01 -6.93
N PHE A 171 -0.99 -7.48 -7.11
CA PHE A 171 -2.17 -8.03 -6.43
C PHE A 171 -2.22 -9.54 -6.61
N GLY A 172 -2.32 -10.28 -5.52
CA GLY A 172 -2.08 -11.72 -5.30
C GLY A 172 -2.62 -12.75 -6.28
N LEU A 173 -2.53 -12.45 -7.59
CA LEU A 173 -2.96 -13.28 -8.71
C LEU A 173 -2.42 -14.72 -8.66
N THR A 174 -1.37 -14.96 -7.87
CA THR A 174 -0.68 -16.26 -7.79
C THR A 174 -0.86 -16.99 -6.46
N LYS A 175 -1.17 -16.30 -5.34
CA LYS A 175 -1.12 -16.91 -3.98
C LYS A 175 -2.36 -17.69 -3.54
N LYS A 176 -3.53 -17.49 -4.15
CA LYS A 176 -4.76 -18.23 -3.77
C LYS A 176 -4.69 -19.72 -4.04
N SER A 177 -3.71 -20.18 -4.79
CA SER A 177 -3.51 -21.61 -5.15
C SER A 177 -2.70 -22.40 -4.12
N LEU A 178 -2.11 -21.73 -3.12
CA LEU A 178 -1.25 -22.32 -2.11
C LEU A 178 -2.02 -22.49 -0.79
N SER A 179 -3.17 -23.18 -0.82
CA SER A 179 -3.75 -23.72 0.41
C SER A 179 -2.81 -24.81 0.96
N LEU A 180 -2.86 -25.05 2.28
CA LEU A 180 -2.04 -26.03 3.02
C LEU A 180 -1.97 -27.44 2.39
N THR A 181 -2.89 -27.83 1.49
CA THR A 181 -2.78 -29.04 0.68
C THR A 181 -1.62 -29.03 -0.31
N GLY A 182 -1.05 -27.86 -0.63
CA GLY A 182 0.20 -27.71 -1.37
C GLY A 182 1.47 -27.81 -0.52
N PHE A 183 1.38 -27.61 0.80
CA PHE A 183 2.52 -27.72 1.71
C PHE A 183 3.08 -29.13 1.82
N THR A 184 2.26 -30.15 1.60
CA THR A 184 2.65 -31.56 1.76
C THR A 184 3.24 -32.21 0.54
N SER A 185 3.12 -31.61 -0.66
CA SER A 185 3.52 -32.29 -1.89
C SER A 185 4.79 -31.79 -2.56
N VAL A 186 5.30 -30.60 -2.23
CA VAL A 186 6.55 -30.10 -2.85
C VAL A 186 7.28 -29.22 -1.83
N GLY A 187 8.19 -29.70 -1.09
CA GLY A 187 9.01 -29.04 -0.06
C GLY A 187 9.70 -27.71 -0.42
N GLN A 188 9.06 -26.86 -1.20
CA GLN A 188 9.49 -25.51 -1.51
C GLN A 188 8.30 -24.56 -1.49
N PHE A 189 8.23 -23.73 -0.46
CA PHE A 189 7.35 -22.58 -0.45
C PHE A 189 7.91 -21.53 -1.41
N VAL A 190 7.16 -21.20 -2.46
CA VAL A 190 7.59 -20.16 -3.42
C VAL A 190 7.05 -18.81 -2.94
N GLY A 191 7.84 -18.08 -2.18
CA GLY A 191 7.51 -16.74 -1.72
C GLY A 191 8.11 -16.42 -0.35
N THR A 192 8.05 -15.16 0.04
CA THR A 192 8.51 -14.67 1.33
C THR A 192 7.44 -14.93 2.38
N LEU A 193 7.77 -15.65 3.45
CA LEU A 193 6.86 -15.99 4.54
C LEU A 193 6.76 -14.91 5.63
N ASP A 194 7.68 -13.93 5.62
CA ASP A 194 7.84 -12.93 6.67
C ASP A 194 6.65 -12.00 6.88
N TYR A 195 5.68 -11.98 5.94
CA TYR A 195 4.53 -11.05 5.94
C TYR A 195 3.19 -11.77 5.88
N VAL A 196 3.18 -13.10 6.00
CA VAL A 196 1.98 -13.92 5.82
C VAL A 196 1.07 -13.84 7.04
N ALA A 197 -0.23 -13.62 6.82
CA ALA A 197 -1.19 -13.56 7.91
C ALA A 197 -1.57 -14.97 8.43
N PRO A 198 -1.91 -15.12 9.74
CA PRO A 198 -2.29 -16.39 10.35
C PRO A 198 -3.41 -17.14 9.62
N GLU A 199 -4.44 -16.43 9.14
CA GLU A 199 -5.56 -17.03 8.40
C GLU A 199 -5.16 -17.56 7.02
N GLN A 200 -4.14 -16.96 6.38
CA GLN A 200 -3.60 -17.49 5.13
C GLN A 200 -2.86 -18.81 5.36
N ILE A 201 -2.11 -18.92 6.47
CA ILE A 201 -1.39 -20.13 6.87
C ILE A 201 -2.39 -21.25 7.19
N SER A 202 -3.44 -20.93 7.95
CA SER A 202 -4.44 -21.91 8.38
C SER A 202 -5.51 -22.23 7.33
N GLY A 203 -5.47 -21.59 6.14
CA GLY A 203 -6.45 -21.83 5.07
C GLY A 203 -7.87 -21.35 5.40
N ARG A 204 -8.02 -20.45 6.38
CA ARG A 204 -9.32 -19.84 6.72
C ARG A 204 -9.72 -18.81 5.66
N PRO A 205 -11.00 -18.40 5.64
CA PRO A 205 -11.43 -17.29 4.79
C PRO A 205 -10.57 -16.04 5.03
N VAL A 206 -10.20 -15.37 3.95
CA VAL A 206 -9.31 -14.21 3.95
C VAL A 206 -10.07 -13.00 3.44
N ASP A 207 -10.05 -11.91 4.18
CA ASP A 207 -10.55 -10.59 3.80
C ASP A 207 -9.43 -9.52 3.85
N GLY A 208 -9.77 -8.24 3.69
CA GLY A 208 -8.82 -7.12 3.69
C GLY A 208 -7.95 -7.03 4.94
N ARG A 209 -8.37 -7.59 6.06
CA ARG A 209 -7.62 -7.57 7.33
C ARG A 209 -6.36 -8.45 7.30
N CYS A 210 -6.24 -9.35 6.32
CA CYS A 210 -4.95 -10.02 6.09
C CYS A 210 -3.90 -9.05 5.53
N ASP A 211 -4.31 -8.07 4.72
CA ASP A 211 -3.41 -7.06 4.19
C ASP A 211 -3.04 -6.01 5.26
N VAL A 212 -3.92 -5.74 6.23
CA VAL A 212 -3.57 -4.98 7.44
C VAL A 212 -2.41 -5.65 8.18
N TYR A 213 -2.47 -6.99 8.38
CA TYR A 213 -1.40 -7.75 9.00
C TYR A 213 -0.10 -7.69 8.19
N GLY A 214 -0.18 -7.95 6.88
CA GLY A 214 0.97 -7.89 5.98
C GLY A 214 1.61 -6.49 5.95
N LEU A 215 0.78 -5.43 5.87
CA LEU A 215 1.24 -4.05 5.95
C LEU A 215 1.91 -3.74 7.30
N ALA A 216 1.38 -4.25 8.41
CA ALA A 216 1.99 -4.08 9.72
C ALA A 216 3.37 -4.77 9.80
N CYS A 217 3.54 -5.95 9.20
CA CYS A 217 4.85 -6.61 9.09
C CYS A 217 5.84 -5.75 8.29
N VAL A 218 5.42 -5.20 7.15
CA VAL A 218 6.24 -4.28 6.33
C VAL A 218 6.61 -3.03 7.12
N VAL A 219 5.65 -2.38 7.77
CA VAL A 219 5.87 -1.15 8.53
C VAL A 219 6.79 -1.40 9.74
N HIS A 220 6.67 -2.56 10.40
CA HIS A 220 7.60 -2.98 11.44
C HIS A 220 9.04 -3.03 10.90
N GLU A 221 9.22 -3.66 9.74
CA GLU A 221 10.54 -3.76 9.12
C GLU A 221 11.08 -2.40 8.67
N VAL A 222 10.24 -1.54 8.09
CA VAL A 222 10.63 -0.17 7.71
C VAL A 222 11.10 0.63 8.91
N LEU A 223 10.48 0.46 10.08
CA LEU A 223 10.86 1.16 11.32
C LEU A 223 12.08 0.56 11.99
N THR A 224 12.23 -0.77 12.01
CA THR A 224 13.22 -1.46 12.84
C THR A 224 14.38 -2.08 12.06
N GLY A 225 14.27 -2.17 10.73
CA GLY A 225 15.23 -2.81 9.83
C GLY A 225 15.04 -4.33 9.70
N ARG A 226 14.03 -4.92 10.35
CA ARG A 226 13.74 -6.35 10.27
C ARG A 226 12.24 -6.64 10.44
N PRO A 227 11.71 -7.70 9.80
CA PRO A 227 10.33 -8.12 10.01
C PRO A 227 10.09 -8.53 11.48
N PRO A 228 8.81 -8.58 11.93
CA PRO A 228 8.49 -8.88 13.34
C PRO A 228 8.94 -10.28 13.76
N PHE A 229 8.89 -11.24 12.86
CA PHE A 229 9.33 -12.60 13.13
C PHE A 229 10.46 -12.99 12.18
N GLN A 230 11.51 -13.56 12.72
CA GLN A 230 12.64 -14.11 11.99
C GLN A 230 12.97 -15.49 12.58
N ARG A 231 13.02 -16.50 11.74
CA ARG A 231 13.39 -17.87 12.11
C ARG A 231 14.26 -18.46 10.99
N GLU A 232 15.15 -19.37 11.31
CA GLU A 232 15.98 -20.06 10.33
C GLU A 232 15.18 -21.11 9.53
N ASP A 233 14.15 -21.66 10.15
CA ASP A 233 13.28 -22.67 9.54
C ASP A 233 11.92 -22.07 9.18
N ASP A 234 11.42 -22.39 7.97
CA ASP A 234 10.14 -21.91 7.45
C ASP A 234 8.97 -22.33 8.34
N MET A 235 8.99 -23.55 8.88
CA MET A 235 7.90 -24.02 9.75
C MET A 235 7.91 -23.29 11.10
N ALA A 236 9.08 -23.01 11.65
CA ALA A 236 9.21 -22.19 12.85
C ALA A 236 8.76 -20.75 12.62
N LEU A 237 9.00 -20.19 11.42
CA LEU A 237 8.51 -18.86 11.03
C LEU A 237 6.97 -18.84 10.93
N LEU A 238 6.39 -19.84 10.26
CA LEU A 238 4.93 -19.99 10.18
C LEU A 238 4.29 -20.18 11.56
N TRP A 239 4.95 -20.94 12.45
CA TRP A 239 4.52 -21.09 13.83
C TRP A 239 4.51 -19.74 14.57
N ALA A 240 5.57 -18.93 14.40
CA ALA A 240 5.66 -17.62 15.04
C ALA A 240 4.53 -16.69 14.57
N HIS A 241 4.23 -16.68 13.26
CA HIS A 241 3.07 -15.92 12.74
C HIS A 241 1.75 -16.37 13.34
N GLN A 242 1.59 -17.67 13.62
CA GLN A 242 0.35 -18.23 14.17
C GLN A 242 0.18 -18.00 15.68
N TYR A 243 1.26 -18.06 16.45
CA TYR A 243 1.17 -18.25 17.90
C TYR A 243 2.03 -17.31 18.74
N ASP A 244 3.19 -16.82 18.24
CA ASP A 244 4.08 -15.98 19.03
C ASP A 244 3.53 -14.54 19.09
N ASP A 245 3.67 -13.89 20.24
CA ASP A 245 3.37 -12.47 20.38
C ASP A 245 4.32 -11.63 19.53
N PRO A 246 3.84 -10.57 18.85
CA PRO A 246 4.70 -9.70 18.07
C PRO A 246 5.65 -8.91 18.98
N PRO A 247 6.94 -8.82 18.63
CA PRO A 247 7.88 -8.05 19.42
C PRO A 247 7.55 -6.55 19.35
N PRO A 248 7.70 -5.81 20.47
CA PRO A 248 7.43 -4.38 20.48
C PRO A 248 8.48 -3.63 19.64
N PRO A 249 8.07 -2.78 18.67
CA PRO A 249 9.00 -2.00 17.85
C PRO A 249 9.91 -1.07 18.66
N SER A 250 9.42 -0.50 19.76
CA SER A 250 10.20 0.39 20.62
C SER A 250 11.39 -0.33 21.29
N GLY A 251 11.26 -1.64 21.55
CA GLY A 251 12.33 -2.47 22.05
C GLY A 251 13.43 -2.76 21.00
N ALA A 252 13.06 -2.80 19.73
CA ALA A 252 13.98 -3.02 18.63
C ALA A 252 14.68 -1.72 18.18
N ARG A 253 14.01 -0.56 18.30
CA ARG A 253 14.55 0.75 17.92
C ARG A 253 14.32 1.78 19.04
N PRO A 254 15.37 2.06 19.84
CA PRO A 254 15.33 3.13 20.84
C PRO A 254 14.96 4.48 20.18
N GLY A 255 14.06 5.24 20.82
CA GLY A 255 13.58 6.52 20.32
C GLY A 255 12.25 6.48 19.59
N LEU A 256 11.69 5.29 19.33
CA LEU A 256 10.27 5.20 18.95
C LEU A 256 9.38 5.45 20.19
N PRO A 257 8.26 6.17 20.04
CA PRO A 257 7.28 6.31 21.11
C PRO A 257 6.72 4.95 21.54
N SER A 258 6.60 4.68 22.83
CA SER A 258 6.04 3.41 23.35
C SER A 258 4.59 3.16 22.90
N ALA A 259 3.84 4.23 22.56
CA ALA A 259 2.50 4.11 21.99
C ALA A 259 2.47 3.32 20.67
N VAL A 260 3.59 3.25 19.94
CA VAL A 260 3.74 2.44 18.73
C VAL A 260 3.51 0.97 19.03
N ASP A 261 3.97 0.47 20.18
CA ASP A 261 3.87 -0.94 20.53
C ASP A 261 2.40 -1.42 20.63
N THR A 262 1.52 -0.60 21.20
CA THR A 262 0.08 -0.89 21.26
C THR A 262 -0.55 -0.94 19.87
N VAL A 263 -0.14 -0.06 18.97
CA VAL A 263 -0.63 -0.04 17.58
C VAL A 263 -0.25 -1.33 16.86
N PHE A 264 1.01 -1.76 17.00
CA PHE A 264 1.48 -3.00 16.38
C PHE A 264 0.89 -4.26 17.02
N ALA A 265 0.73 -4.30 18.36
CA ALA A 265 0.07 -5.41 19.03
C ALA A 265 -1.35 -5.64 18.47
N ARG A 266 -2.10 -4.57 18.20
CA ARG A 266 -3.40 -4.65 17.56
C ARG A 266 -3.32 -5.06 16.08
N ALA A 267 -2.48 -4.43 15.28
CA ALA A 267 -2.38 -4.71 13.84
C ALA A 267 -1.90 -6.14 13.55
N LEU A 268 -1.01 -6.69 14.40
CA LEU A 268 -0.46 -8.03 14.29
C LEU A 268 -1.22 -9.08 15.17
N ALA A 269 -2.43 -8.74 15.64
CA ALA A 269 -3.27 -9.68 16.37
C ALA A 269 -3.55 -10.93 15.52
N LYS A 270 -3.58 -12.11 16.18
CA LYS A 270 -3.74 -13.41 15.47
C LYS A 270 -5.13 -13.58 14.89
N SER A 271 -6.18 -13.11 15.60
CA SER A 271 -7.53 -13.04 15.08
C SER A 271 -7.72 -11.80 14.20
N PRO A 272 -8.23 -11.93 12.95
CA PRO A 272 -8.56 -10.78 12.13
C PRO A 272 -9.51 -9.79 12.82
N ASP A 273 -10.49 -10.28 13.61
CA ASP A 273 -11.47 -9.44 14.29
C ASP A 273 -10.88 -8.56 15.41
N ALA A 274 -9.67 -8.88 15.87
CA ALA A 274 -8.95 -8.06 16.85
C ALA A 274 -8.09 -6.96 16.22
N ARG A 275 -7.95 -6.96 14.89
CA ARG A 275 -7.12 -5.98 14.12
C ARG A 275 -7.90 -4.69 13.88
N TYR A 276 -7.27 -3.81 13.09
CA TYR A 276 -7.94 -2.67 12.47
C TYR A 276 -8.82 -3.15 11.32
N ASP A 277 -9.95 -2.48 11.09
CA ASP A 277 -10.87 -2.84 10.01
C ASP A 277 -10.30 -2.49 8.64
N THR A 278 -9.55 -1.39 8.54
CA THR A 278 -8.91 -0.91 7.31
C THR A 278 -7.40 -0.68 7.49
N CYS A 279 -6.68 -0.67 6.38
CA CYS A 279 -5.25 -0.32 6.36
C CYS A 279 -5.04 1.15 6.74
N LEU A 280 -5.94 2.04 6.35
CA LEU A 280 -5.89 3.46 6.71
C LEU A 280 -6.09 3.69 8.21
N ASP A 281 -6.98 2.93 8.89
CA ASP A 281 -7.14 3.01 10.34
C ASP A 281 -5.86 2.63 11.08
N PHE A 282 -5.17 1.59 10.63
CA PHE A 282 -3.87 1.21 11.19
C PHE A 282 -2.86 2.35 11.04
N VAL A 283 -2.72 2.92 9.83
CA VAL A 283 -1.75 4.00 9.58
C VAL A 283 -2.14 5.29 10.29
N ALA A 284 -3.43 5.60 10.44
CA ALA A 284 -3.92 6.73 11.23
C ALA A 284 -3.55 6.58 12.72
N ALA A 285 -3.73 5.38 13.28
CA ALA A 285 -3.31 5.08 14.64
C ALA A 285 -1.79 5.23 14.81
N LEU A 286 -0.99 4.75 13.84
CA LEU A 286 0.46 4.91 13.86
C LEU A 286 0.88 6.39 13.78
N ARG A 287 0.24 7.18 12.93
CA ARG A 287 0.48 8.64 12.81
C ARG A 287 0.23 9.37 14.13
N ALA A 288 -0.82 9.00 14.84
CA ALA A 288 -1.17 9.60 16.13
C ALA A 288 -0.08 9.41 17.20
N THR A 289 0.73 8.35 17.11
CA THR A 289 1.83 8.10 18.07
C THR A 289 2.99 9.12 17.95
N GLY A 290 3.17 9.74 16.77
CA GLY A 290 4.20 10.76 16.53
C GLY A 290 3.79 12.19 16.92
N THR A 291 2.51 12.39 17.23
CA THR A 291 2.02 13.71 17.69
C THR A 291 2.25 13.81 19.20
N PRO A 292 2.94 14.85 19.70
CA PRO A 292 3.05 15.05 21.15
C PRO A 292 1.65 15.12 21.75
N ALA A 293 1.40 14.35 22.81
CA ALA A 293 0.15 14.47 23.55
C ALA A 293 -0.04 15.95 23.92
N PRO A 294 -1.26 16.54 23.77
CA PRO A 294 -1.51 17.87 24.23
C PRO A 294 -1.10 17.91 25.71
N VAL A 295 -0.11 18.78 26.03
CA VAL A 295 0.33 19.00 27.40
C VAL A 295 -0.92 19.42 28.15
N ALA A 296 -1.41 18.54 29.03
CA ALA A 296 -2.53 18.89 29.91
C ALA A 296 -2.10 20.16 30.66
N THR A 297 -2.71 21.27 30.29
CA THR A 297 -2.50 22.51 30.99
C THR A 297 -2.88 22.23 32.46
N PRO A 298 -1.97 22.37 33.42
CA PRO A 298 -2.34 22.16 34.82
C PRO A 298 -3.53 23.09 35.14
N PRO A 299 -4.52 22.64 35.91
CA PRO A 299 -5.65 23.47 36.26
C PRO A 299 -5.11 24.76 36.85
N ALA A 300 -5.53 25.87 36.24
CA ALA A 300 -5.12 27.21 36.70
C ALA A 300 -5.42 27.29 38.20
N SER A 301 -4.38 27.50 39.02
CA SER A 301 -4.55 27.75 40.45
C SER A 301 -5.50 28.93 40.61
N PRO A 302 -6.46 28.86 41.54
CA PRO A 302 -7.41 29.94 41.73
C PRO A 302 -6.64 31.22 42.10
N VAL A 303 -6.73 32.21 41.21
CA VAL A 303 -6.22 33.56 41.52
C VAL A 303 -6.97 34.08 42.71
N PRO A 304 -6.30 34.59 43.78
CA PRO A 304 -6.98 35.19 44.91
C PRO A 304 -7.80 36.38 44.41
N GLN A 305 -9.12 36.36 44.60
CA GLN A 305 -9.99 37.48 44.29
C GLN A 305 -9.65 38.63 45.25
N ALA A 306 -9.01 39.66 44.71
CA ALA A 306 -8.85 40.91 45.45
C ALA A 306 -10.22 41.53 45.65
N THR A 307 -10.58 41.79 46.91
CA THR A 307 -11.80 42.46 47.31
C THR A 307 -11.74 43.93 46.84
N VAL A 308 -12.47 44.23 45.76
CA VAL A 308 -12.60 45.61 45.26
C VAL A 308 -13.71 46.27 46.04
N LYS A 309 -13.35 47.36 46.79
CA LYS A 309 -14.31 48.28 47.42
C LYS A 309 -15.12 48.95 46.29
N PRO A 310 -16.44 49.18 46.50
CA PRO A 310 -17.26 49.85 45.50
C PRO A 310 -16.96 51.33 45.46
N THR A 311 -16.60 51.87 44.30
CA THR A 311 -16.53 53.31 44.02
C THR A 311 -17.89 53.76 43.47
N PRO A 312 -18.39 54.99 43.85
CA PRO A 312 -19.72 55.44 43.44
C PRO A 312 -19.78 55.74 41.92
N VAL A 313 -20.89 55.31 41.32
CA VAL A 313 -21.25 55.50 39.92
C VAL A 313 -21.67 56.96 39.67
N PRO A 314 -21.11 57.67 38.66
CA PRO A 314 -21.68 58.91 38.15
C PRO A 314 -22.81 58.64 37.15
N THR A 315 -23.87 59.43 37.23
CA THR A 315 -25.08 59.41 36.40
C THR A 315 -24.78 59.69 34.92
N PRO A 316 -25.39 58.97 33.96
CA PRO A 316 -25.14 59.20 32.55
C PRO A 316 -25.86 60.43 32.00
N ALA A 317 -25.14 61.23 31.24
CA ALA A 317 -25.69 62.30 30.39
C ALA A 317 -26.10 61.72 29.03
N SER A 318 -27.24 62.20 28.50
CA SER A 318 -27.83 61.81 27.23
C SER A 318 -26.95 62.12 26.00
N PRO A 319 -26.96 61.35 24.94
CA PRO A 319 -26.19 61.61 23.75
C PRO A 319 -26.90 62.53 22.75
N PRO A 320 -26.18 63.34 21.98
CA PRO A 320 -26.71 63.97 20.77
C PRO A 320 -26.73 63.06 19.56
N ALA A 321 -27.76 63.22 18.75
CA ALA A 321 -27.94 62.57 17.43
C ALA A 321 -26.86 63.06 16.44
N ALA A 322 -26.31 62.09 15.66
CA ALA A 322 -25.60 62.43 14.44
C ALA A 322 -25.92 61.40 13.34
N SER A 323 -26.42 61.95 12.27
CA SER A 323 -26.73 61.47 10.95
C SER A 323 -25.57 60.76 10.28
N GLY A 324 -25.94 59.77 9.41
CA GLY A 324 -25.09 58.86 8.66
C GLY A 324 -24.09 59.48 7.67
N PRO A 325 -23.39 58.70 6.93
CA PRO A 325 -23.92 58.24 5.62
C PRO A 325 -23.59 56.81 5.21
N ASP A 326 -24.34 56.38 4.22
CA ASP A 326 -24.29 55.22 3.35
C ASP A 326 -22.99 54.44 3.27
N ARG A 327 -23.13 53.12 3.46
CA ARG A 327 -22.13 52.12 3.08
C ARG A 327 -22.69 51.25 1.97
N PRO A 328 -22.03 51.11 0.80
CA PRO A 328 -22.50 50.26 -0.27
C PRO A 328 -22.35 48.79 0.09
N ALA A 329 -23.29 47.99 -0.38
CA ALA A 329 -23.34 46.53 -0.25
C ALA A 329 -22.17 45.82 -0.94
N PRO A 330 -21.69 44.65 -0.43
CA PRO A 330 -20.65 43.90 -1.07
C PRO A 330 -21.17 43.20 -2.35
N THR A 331 -20.48 43.47 -3.45
CA THR A 331 -20.67 42.82 -4.76
C THR A 331 -20.18 41.35 -4.70
N VAL A 332 -21.06 40.42 -5.00
CA VAL A 332 -20.78 39.00 -5.19
C VAL A 332 -20.09 38.84 -6.56
N PRO A 333 -18.92 38.19 -6.67
CA PRO A 333 -18.29 37.90 -7.95
C PRO A 333 -19.04 36.79 -8.70
N ALA A 334 -19.22 36.99 -10.01
CA ALA A 334 -19.85 36.04 -10.92
C ALA A 334 -19.03 34.75 -11.07
N PRO A 335 -19.66 33.59 -11.29
CA PRO A 335 -18.96 32.32 -11.49
C PRO A 335 -18.23 32.26 -12.84
N PRO A 336 -17.14 31.47 -12.95
CA PRO A 336 -16.34 31.36 -14.16
C PRO A 336 -17.06 30.61 -15.27
N ARG A 337 -16.79 31.01 -16.53
CA ARG A 337 -17.47 30.64 -17.78
C ARG A 337 -17.38 29.17 -18.26
N TRP A 338 -16.92 28.23 -17.44
CA TRP A 338 -16.85 26.80 -17.83
C TRP A 338 -18.06 25.94 -17.37
N ALA A 339 -19.08 26.56 -16.82
CA ALA A 339 -20.29 25.88 -16.29
C ALA A 339 -21.48 25.86 -17.28
N ASP A 340 -21.25 25.96 -18.58
CA ASP A 340 -22.33 25.77 -19.58
C ASP A 340 -22.42 24.30 -20.02
N PRO A 341 -23.61 23.66 -19.95
CA PRO A 341 -23.81 22.25 -20.27
C PRO A 341 -24.13 22.10 -21.78
N VAL A 342 -23.11 22.04 -22.62
CA VAL A 342 -23.27 21.60 -24.01
C VAL A 342 -22.13 20.64 -24.36
N PHE A 343 -22.32 19.38 -24.03
CA PHE A 343 -21.81 18.24 -24.81
C PHE A 343 -22.61 16.97 -24.41
N ARG A 344 -23.57 16.62 -25.20
CA ARG A 344 -24.12 15.28 -25.39
C ARG A 344 -24.00 14.93 -26.87
N PRO A 345 -24.03 13.63 -27.13
CA PRO A 345 -23.01 12.66 -27.55
C PRO A 345 -22.76 12.71 -29.01
#